data_bc793cedf141c2ef38878d6152d23ca2
#
_entry.id   bc793cedf141c2ef38878d6152d23ca2
#
_cell.length_a   1.000
_cell.length_b   1.000
_cell.length_c   1.000
_cell.angle_alpha   90.00
_cell.angle_beta   90.00
_cell.angle_gamma   90.00
#
_symmetry.space_group_name_H-M   'P 1'
#
loop_
_entity.id
_entity.type
_entity.pdbx_description
1 polymer ?
#
loop_
_entity_poly.entity_id
_entity_poly.type
_entity_poly.pdbx_seq_one_letter_code
_entity_poly.pdbx_strand_id
1 'polypeptide(L)'
;MTRIACIHVPMFPLAARLRSEPDLLNEAVAIVDGDGGGAHIIAATRRARTKGIGPGMSLAQARSLVPKLIARARDTECERTAQEALVEVAETFSPRVEDAGEGLVFLDVSGLERHFASELDLGKAMLRGAEDVGLPARCGLAASKLAARVAAELPKSPIVVEAGTEAEFLAPLPLARLTPELDAASTLNRWGLTSIGDLARLPESEVASRLGHLGRELHYAARGIDPRPLIPRPVPQEFREGMELEWPLVALEPFLFIANAALDRLSKRLETTGFACKRLELTL
;
A
#
# COMPACT_ATOMS: atom_id res chain seq x y z
N MET A 1 -17.20 -5.07 14.65
CA MET A 1 -16.28 -6.05 14.06
C MET A 1 -15.18 -5.27 13.33
N THR A 2 -13.95 -5.74 13.34
CA THR A 2 -12.87 -5.10 12.61
C THR A 2 -13.09 -5.27 11.11
N ARG A 3 -12.99 -4.19 10.34
CA ARG A 3 -13.04 -4.20 8.87
C ARG A 3 -11.83 -3.48 8.33
N ILE A 4 -11.09 -4.12 7.46
CA ILE A 4 -9.84 -3.62 6.89
C ILE A 4 -10.02 -3.51 5.38
N ALA A 5 -9.70 -2.35 4.83
CA ALA A 5 -9.51 -2.21 3.40
C ALA A 5 -8.01 -2.25 3.07
N CYS A 6 -7.71 -2.80 1.91
CA CYS A 6 -6.39 -2.81 1.31
C CYS A 6 -6.49 -2.12 -0.05
N ILE A 7 -5.67 -1.11 -0.29
CA ILE A 7 -5.47 -0.50 -1.60
C ILE A 7 -4.12 -0.99 -2.12
N HIS A 8 -4.11 -1.55 -3.32
CA HIS A 8 -2.92 -2.11 -3.95
C HIS A 8 -2.75 -1.57 -5.38
N VAL A 9 -1.60 -1.00 -5.67
CA VAL A 9 -1.20 -0.53 -7.00
C VAL A 9 -0.31 -1.61 -7.66
N PRO A 10 -0.83 -2.37 -8.64
CA PRO A 10 -0.05 -3.41 -9.30
C PRO A 10 1.13 -2.84 -10.08
N MET A 11 2.26 -3.57 -10.10
CA MET A 11 3.49 -3.13 -10.78
C MET A 11 3.90 -1.72 -10.35
N PHE A 12 3.93 -1.49 -9.07
CA PHE A 12 4.09 -0.18 -8.45
C PHE A 12 5.24 0.67 -9.03
N PRO A 13 6.47 0.14 -9.27
CA PRO A 13 7.53 0.94 -9.90
C PRO A 13 7.16 1.51 -11.26
N LEU A 14 6.37 0.77 -12.05
CA LEU A 14 5.87 1.24 -13.33
C LEU A 14 4.77 2.30 -13.15
N ALA A 15 3.83 2.07 -12.26
CA ALA A 15 2.75 3.02 -11.98
C ALA A 15 3.29 4.36 -11.47
N ALA A 16 4.27 4.32 -10.55
CA ALA A 16 4.94 5.51 -10.04
C ALA A 16 5.66 6.30 -11.16
N ARG A 17 6.35 5.60 -12.06
CA ARG A 17 7.02 6.22 -13.20
C ARG A 17 6.03 6.85 -14.18
N LEU A 18 4.96 6.15 -14.54
CA LEU A 18 3.94 6.66 -15.46
C LEU A 18 3.16 7.85 -14.87
N ARG A 19 3.01 7.90 -13.54
CA ARG A 19 2.47 9.05 -12.83
C ARG A 19 3.36 10.29 -13.00
N SER A 20 4.69 10.11 -12.95
CA SER A 20 5.67 11.19 -13.10
C SER A 20 5.92 11.58 -14.57
N GLU A 21 5.79 10.64 -15.50
CA GLU A 21 5.97 10.83 -16.95
C GLU A 21 4.68 10.42 -17.70
N PRO A 22 3.58 11.22 -17.65
CA PRO A 22 2.29 10.84 -18.26
C PRO A 22 2.32 10.60 -19.76
N ASP A 23 3.26 11.23 -20.47
CA ASP A 23 3.45 11.05 -21.92
C ASP A 23 3.80 9.59 -22.29
N LEU A 24 4.30 8.83 -21.31
CA LEU A 24 4.66 7.42 -21.49
C LEU A 24 3.47 6.45 -21.36
N LEU A 25 2.30 6.90 -20.95
CA LEU A 25 1.12 6.04 -20.69
C LEU A 25 0.74 5.18 -21.90
N ASN A 26 0.89 5.72 -23.11
CA ASN A 26 0.54 5.06 -24.36
C ASN A 26 1.74 4.42 -25.06
N GLU A 27 2.91 4.38 -24.42
CA GLU A 27 4.12 3.85 -25.03
C GLU A 27 4.45 2.42 -24.53
N ALA A 28 5.34 1.75 -25.27
CA ALA A 28 5.93 0.48 -24.83
C ALA A 28 7.08 0.81 -23.86
N VAL A 29 6.80 0.78 -22.56
CA VAL A 29 7.74 1.12 -21.49
C VAL A 29 8.04 -0.10 -20.64
N ALA A 30 9.27 -0.23 -20.19
CA ALA A 30 9.71 -1.21 -19.20
C ALA A 30 10.54 -0.53 -18.10
N ILE A 31 10.31 -0.94 -16.86
CA ILE A 31 11.16 -0.61 -15.72
C ILE A 31 12.19 -1.71 -15.56
N VAL A 32 13.45 -1.31 -15.36
CA VAL A 32 14.58 -2.22 -15.18
C VAL A 32 15.25 -2.04 -13.81
N ASP A 33 15.90 -3.11 -13.32
CA ASP A 33 16.54 -3.17 -12.01
C ASP A 33 17.89 -2.44 -11.91
N GLY A 34 18.42 -1.95 -13.03
CA GLY A 34 19.71 -1.24 -13.07
C GLY A 34 19.96 -0.58 -14.41
N ASP A 35 21.13 0.01 -14.55
CA ASP A 35 21.58 0.66 -15.76
C ASP A 35 22.47 -0.29 -16.60
N GLY A 36 22.25 -0.30 -17.92
CA GLY A 36 23.10 -1.03 -18.86
C GLY A 36 22.50 -2.29 -19.47
N GLY A 37 23.32 -2.98 -20.28
CA GLY A 37 22.87 -4.11 -21.09
C GLY A 37 22.51 -5.39 -20.32
N GLY A 38 22.97 -5.52 -19.08
CA GLY A 38 22.67 -6.65 -18.19
C GLY A 38 21.44 -6.46 -17.32
N ALA A 39 20.78 -5.31 -17.37
CA ALA A 39 19.60 -5.01 -16.58
C ALA A 39 18.41 -5.93 -16.95
N HIS A 40 17.62 -6.32 -15.94
CA HIS A 40 16.45 -7.14 -16.14
C HIS A 40 15.17 -6.32 -15.95
N ILE A 41 14.13 -6.72 -16.67
CA ILE A 41 12.82 -6.07 -16.58
C ILE A 41 12.13 -6.47 -15.28
N ILE A 42 11.70 -5.47 -14.50
CA ILE A 42 10.89 -5.64 -13.29
C ILE A 42 9.40 -5.55 -13.64
N ALA A 43 9.04 -4.55 -14.45
CA ALA A 43 7.65 -4.29 -14.84
C ALA A 43 7.58 -3.71 -16.25
N ALA A 44 6.47 -3.92 -16.95
CA ALA A 44 6.27 -3.40 -18.29
C ALA A 44 4.82 -3.01 -18.56
N THR A 45 4.60 -1.97 -19.39
CA THR A 45 3.27 -1.53 -19.82
C THR A 45 2.53 -2.65 -20.57
N ARG A 46 1.21 -2.57 -20.59
CA ARG A 46 0.38 -3.52 -21.36
C ARG A 46 0.84 -3.63 -22.81
N ARG A 47 1.19 -2.50 -23.44
CA ARG A 47 1.67 -2.43 -24.82
C ARG A 47 2.99 -3.20 -25.03
N ALA A 48 3.88 -3.18 -24.06
CA ALA A 48 5.12 -3.97 -24.09
C ALA A 48 4.82 -5.46 -23.83
N ARG A 49 3.98 -5.78 -22.85
CA ARG A 49 3.61 -7.16 -22.50
C ARG A 49 2.90 -7.90 -23.61
N THR A 50 2.03 -7.25 -24.39
CA THR A 50 1.38 -7.86 -25.55
C THR A 50 2.35 -8.25 -26.67
N LYS A 51 3.58 -7.72 -26.63
CA LYS A 51 4.68 -8.06 -27.54
C LYS A 51 5.66 -9.08 -26.94
N GLY A 52 5.29 -9.72 -25.82
CA GLY A 52 6.05 -10.78 -25.16
C GLY A 52 7.08 -10.29 -24.14
N ILE A 53 7.10 -8.99 -23.79
CA ILE A 53 8.02 -8.47 -22.77
C ILE A 53 7.45 -8.75 -21.37
N GLY A 54 8.28 -9.34 -20.49
CA GLY A 54 7.87 -9.68 -19.11
C GLY A 54 8.99 -9.54 -18.08
N PRO A 55 8.64 -9.61 -16.79
CA PRO A 55 9.62 -9.59 -15.70
C PRO A 55 10.66 -10.70 -15.84
N GLY A 56 11.91 -10.42 -15.45
CA GLY A 56 13.04 -11.34 -15.52
C GLY A 56 13.72 -11.41 -16.89
N MET A 57 13.12 -10.84 -17.96
CA MET A 57 13.75 -10.76 -19.27
C MET A 57 14.89 -9.72 -19.25
N SER A 58 16.02 -10.01 -19.90
CA SER A 58 17.08 -9.00 -20.06
C SER A 58 16.64 -7.86 -20.98
N LEU A 59 17.14 -6.65 -20.74
CA LEU A 59 16.84 -5.49 -21.56
C LEU A 59 17.25 -5.71 -23.03
N ALA A 60 18.35 -6.43 -23.27
CA ALA A 60 18.81 -6.76 -24.63
C ALA A 60 17.80 -7.65 -25.37
N GLN A 61 17.28 -8.70 -24.71
CA GLN A 61 16.23 -9.55 -25.25
C GLN A 61 14.95 -8.77 -25.54
N ALA A 62 14.53 -7.91 -24.60
CA ALA A 62 13.34 -7.10 -24.77
C ALA A 62 13.45 -6.12 -25.96
N ARG A 63 14.61 -5.50 -26.16
CA ARG A 63 14.87 -4.62 -27.30
C ARG A 63 14.92 -5.36 -28.63
N SER A 64 15.34 -6.63 -28.66
CA SER A 64 15.26 -7.44 -29.89
C SER A 64 13.79 -7.71 -30.29
N LEU A 65 12.87 -7.83 -29.34
CA LEU A 65 11.43 -7.99 -29.59
C LEU A 65 10.75 -6.65 -29.93
N VAL A 66 11.15 -5.59 -29.26
CA VAL A 66 10.60 -4.24 -29.42
C VAL A 66 11.74 -3.22 -29.53
N PRO A 67 12.26 -2.94 -30.73
CA PRO A 67 13.40 -2.03 -30.92
C PRO A 67 13.18 -0.62 -30.35
N LYS A 68 11.94 -0.14 -30.32
CA LYS A 68 11.55 1.17 -29.76
C LYS A 68 11.10 1.10 -28.31
N LEU A 69 11.49 0.06 -27.56
CA LEU A 69 11.17 -0.05 -26.15
C LEU A 69 11.83 1.08 -25.35
N ILE A 70 11.02 1.83 -24.62
CA ILE A 70 11.50 2.85 -23.69
C ILE A 70 11.82 2.13 -22.38
N ALA A 71 13.09 2.10 -21.99
CA ALA A 71 13.52 1.58 -20.70
C ALA A 71 13.74 2.74 -19.73
N ARG A 72 13.31 2.54 -18.48
CA ARG A 72 13.58 3.43 -17.35
C ARG A 72 14.14 2.61 -16.19
N ALA A 73 15.20 3.07 -15.58
CA ALA A 73 15.66 2.50 -14.32
C ALA A 73 14.63 2.70 -13.23
N ARG A 74 14.61 1.80 -12.24
CA ARG A 74 13.82 1.97 -11.02
C ARG A 74 14.21 3.29 -10.36
N ASP A 75 13.22 4.03 -9.87
CA ASP A 75 13.41 5.35 -9.27
C ASP A 75 12.69 5.40 -7.93
N THR A 76 13.47 5.29 -6.87
CA THR A 76 12.97 5.23 -5.49
C THR A 76 12.30 6.54 -5.05
N GLU A 77 12.67 7.68 -5.62
CA GLU A 77 12.04 8.96 -5.29
C GLU A 77 10.66 9.09 -5.94
N CYS A 78 10.51 8.65 -7.20
CA CYS A 78 9.21 8.53 -7.83
C CYS A 78 8.30 7.58 -7.04
N GLU A 79 8.83 6.43 -6.61
CA GLU A 79 8.09 5.45 -5.83
C GLU A 79 7.68 6.02 -4.45
N ARG A 80 8.60 6.70 -3.76
CA ARG A 80 8.31 7.36 -2.47
C ARG A 80 7.18 8.39 -2.60
N THR A 81 7.25 9.24 -3.63
CA THR A 81 6.23 10.26 -3.87
C THR A 81 4.88 9.66 -4.26
N ALA A 82 4.87 8.58 -5.04
CA ALA A 82 3.65 7.86 -5.39
C ALA A 82 3.05 7.14 -4.18
N GLN A 83 3.89 6.55 -3.31
CA GLN A 83 3.45 5.90 -2.08
C GLN A 83 2.81 6.91 -1.11
N GLU A 84 3.44 8.08 -0.94
CA GLU A 84 2.87 9.13 -0.09
C GLU A 84 1.50 9.59 -0.60
N ALA A 85 1.35 9.82 -1.90
CA ALA A 85 0.07 10.19 -2.49
C ALA A 85 -1.01 9.09 -2.28
N LEU A 86 -0.62 7.80 -2.32
CA LEU A 86 -1.55 6.69 -2.05
C LEU A 86 -1.98 6.67 -0.58
N VAL A 87 -1.05 6.94 0.34
CA VAL A 87 -1.33 7.04 1.78
C VAL A 87 -2.24 8.23 2.07
N GLU A 88 -1.98 9.41 1.49
CA GLU A 88 -2.84 10.59 1.60
C GLU A 88 -4.28 10.29 1.15
N VAL A 89 -4.45 9.58 0.03
CA VAL A 89 -5.78 9.11 -0.40
C VAL A 89 -6.43 8.24 0.66
N ALA A 90 -5.71 7.28 1.24
CA ALA A 90 -6.26 6.40 2.28
C ALA A 90 -6.65 7.19 3.55
N GLU A 91 -5.87 8.21 3.92
CA GLU A 91 -6.12 9.09 5.08
C GLU A 91 -7.38 9.95 4.93
N THR A 92 -7.85 10.20 3.70
CA THR A 92 -9.15 10.87 3.50
C THR A 92 -10.34 10.02 3.97
N PHE A 93 -10.17 8.70 4.06
CA PHE A 93 -11.21 7.76 4.49
C PHE A 93 -11.08 7.36 5.97
N SER A 94 -9.86 7.22 6.48
CA SER A 94 -9.62 6.74 7.84
C SER A 94 -8.35 7.36 8.42
N PRO A 95 -8.35 7.77 9.70
CA PRO A 95 -7.13 8.21 10.37
C PRO A 95 -6.20 7.05 10.76
N ARG A 96 -6.65 5.81 10.60
CA ARG A 96 -5.88 4.60 10.94
C ARG A 96 -5.41 3.93 9.67
N VAL A 97 -4.33 4.46 9.10
CA VAL A 97 -3.71 3.99 7.86
C VAL A 97 -2.34 3.41 8.13
N GLU A 98 -2.09 2.20 7.66
CA GLU A 98 -0.79 1.54 7.68
C GLU A 98 -0.18 1.63 6.28
N ASP A 99 0.98 2.26 6.19
CA ASP A 99 1.82 2.26 5.00
C ASP A 99 2.63 0.95 4.98
N ALA A 100 2.29 0.05 4.08
CA ALA A 100 2.99 -1.22 3.90
C ALA A 100 4.06 -1.17 2.79
N GLY A 101 4.23 0.00 2.16
CA GLY A 101 5.20 0.21 1.07
C GLY A 101 4.79 -0.43 -0.27
N GLU A 102 5.57 -0.14 -1.29
CA GLU A 102 5.49 -0.76 -2.63
C GLU A 102 4.08 -0.75 -3.27
N GLY A 103 3.33 0.33 -3.07
CA GLY A 103 1.99 0.48 -3.61
C GLY A 103 0.91 -0.24 -2.80
N LEU A 104 1.20 -0.59 -1.55
CA LEU A 104 0.29 -1.29 -0.65
C LEU A 104 -0.01 -0.44 0.58
N VAL A 105 -1.30 -0.23 0.85
CA VAL A 105 -1.79 0.52 2.01
C VAL A 105 -2.97 -0.21 2.62
N PHE A 106 -2.98 -0.31 3.95
CA PHE A 106 -4.13 -0.83 4.71
C PHE A 106 -4.77 0.30 5.52
N LEU A 107 -6.08 0.23 5.69
CA LEU A 107 -6.82 1.17 6.53
C LEU A 107 -7.96 0.48 7.27
N ASP A 108 -8.22 0.94 8.49
CA ASP A 108 -9.38 0.51 9.28
C ASP A 108 -10.62 1.25 8.79
N VAL A 109 -11.56 0.51 8.26
CA VAL A 109 -12.82 1.05 7.73
C VAL A 109 -14.02 0.71 8.60
N SER A 110 -13.77 0.22 9.82
CA SER A 110 -14.82 -0.06 10.79
C SER A 110 -15.64 1.20 11.10
N GLY A 111 -16.95 1.13 10.99
CA GLY A 111 -17.85 2.25 11.27
C GLY A 111 -18.12 3.17 10.06
N LEU A 112 -17.44 2.98 8.92
CA LEU A 112 -17.70 3.77 7.71
C LEU A 112 -18.96 3.35 6.95
N GLU A 113 -19.57 2.24 7.31
CA GLU A 113 -20.84 1.77 6.70
C GLU A 113 -21.98 2.77 6.80
N ARG A 114 -21.88 3.75 7.69
CA ARG A 114 -22.88 4.83 7.84
C ARG A 114 -22.73 5.96 6.82
N HIS A 115 -21.58 6.05 6.17
CA HIS A 115 -21.23 7.11 5.22
C HIS A 115 -21.33 6.65 3.76
N PHE A 116 -21.43 5.34 3.53
CA PHE A 116 -21.51 4.74 2.21
C PHE A 116 -22.70 3.79 2.13
N ALA A 117 -23.33 3.70 0.96
CA ALA A 117 -24.48 2.82 0.75
C ALA A 117 -24.09 1.32 0.90
N SER A 118 -22.85 0.98 0.60
CA SER A 118 -22.30 -0.37 0.75
C SER A 118 -20.76 -0.32 0.88
N GLU A 119 -20.16 -1.40 1.37
CA GLU A 119 -18.69 -1.57 1.35
C GLU A 119 -18.14 -1.58 -0.08
N LEU A 120 -18.93 -2.05 -1.04
CA LEU A 120 -18.56 -2.00 -2.45
C LEU A 120 -18.46 -0.55 -2.95
N ASP A 121 -19.34 0.34 -2.52
CA ASP A 121 -19.31 1.76 -2.89
C ASP A 121 -18.17 2.50 -2.19
N LEU A 122 -17.85 2.13 -0.95
CA LEU A 122 -16.63 2.58 -0.27
C LEU A 122 -15.38 2.18 -1.07
N GLY A 123 -15.28 0.90 -1.47
CA GLY A 123 -14.17 0.43 -2.30
C GLY A 123 -14.05 1.18 -3.63
N LYS A 124 -15.18 1.46 -4.31
CA LYS A 124 -15.19 2.28 -5.54
C LYS A 124 -14.73 3.72 -5.27
N ALA A 125 -15.09 4.31 -4.13
CA ALA A 125 -14.66 5.66 -3.76
C ALA A 125 -13.13 5.70 -3.55
N MET A 126 -12.56 4.71 -2.87
CA MET A 126 -11.11 4.58 -2.69
C MET A 126 -10.39 4.45 -4.03
N LEU A 127 -10.92 3.65 -4.96
CA LEU A 127 -10.34 3.49 -6.29
C LEU A 127 -10.36 4.78 -7.10
N ARG A 128 -11.46 5.56 -7.03
CA ARG A 128 -11.51 6.88 -7.66
C ARG A 128 -10.47 7.82 -7.07
N GLY A 129 -10.34 7.89 -5.74
CA GLY A 129 -9.30 8.70 -5.11
C GLY A 129 -7.88 8.33 -5.55
N ALA A 130 -7.58 7.04 -5.71
CA ALA A 130 -6.30 6.61 -6.23
C ALA A 130 -6.11 6.97 -7.72
N GLU A 131 -7.15 6.87 -8.54
CA GLU A 131 -7.15 7.26 -9.94
C GLU A 131 -6.94 8.77 -10.12
N ASP A 132 -7.58 9.59 -9.27
CA ASP A 132 -7.47 11.06 -9.27
C ASP A 132 -6.01 11.52 -9.01
N VAL A 133 -5.23 10.73 -8.26
CA VAL A 133 -3.80 10.99 -8.06
C VAL A 133 -2.90 10.24 -9.07
N GLY A 134 -3.47 9.66 -10.13
CA GLY A 134 -2.74 9.01 -11.21
C GLY A 134 -2.22 7.60 -10.88
N LEU A 135 -2.81 6.92 -9.89
CA LEU A 135 -2.42 5.57 -9.47
C LEU A 135 -3.53 4.55 -9.76
N PRO A 136 -3.39 3.71 -10.80
CA PRO A 136 -4.35 2.66 -11.10
C PRO A 136 -4.29 1.57 -10.02
N ALA A 137 -5.22 1.61 -9.08
CA ALA A 137 -5.25 0.75 -7.92
C ALA A 137 -6.30 -0.36 -8.02
N ARG A 138 -6.22 -1.30 -7.09
CA ARG A 138 -7.23 -2.31 -6.76
C ARG A 138 -7.53 -2.24 -5.28
N CYS A 139 -8.72 -2.67 -4.90
CA CYS A 139 -9.17 -2.60 -3.51
C CYS A 139 -9.78 -3.93 -3.08
N GLY A 140 -9.43 -4.36 -1.87
CA GLY A 140 -10.04 -5.50 -1.20
C GLY A 140 -10.48 -5.10 0.21
N LEU A 141 -11.67 -5.54 0.63
CA LEU A 141 -12.20 -5.33 1.97
C LEU A 141 -12.46 -6.68 2.64
N ALA A 142 -12.01 -6.86 3.87
CA ALA A 142 -12.18 -8.09 4.64
C ALA A 142 -12.08 -7.83 6.16
N ALA A 143 -12.29 -8.85 6.99
CA ALA A 143 -12.06 -8.75 8.43
C ALA A 143 -10.58 -8.93 8.83
N SER A 144 -9.70 -9.35 7.91
CA SER A 144 -8.28 -9.53 8.16
C SER A 144 -7.41 -8.87 7.09
N LYS A 145 -6.19 -8.44 7.45
CA LYS A 145 -5.22 -7.82 6.52
C LYS A 145 -4.88 -8.76 5.37
N LEU A 146 -4.69 -10.06 5.67
CA LEU A 146 -4.36 -11.06 4.66
C LEU A 146 -5.46 -11.17 3.61
N ALA A 147 -6.71 -11.37 4.01
CA ALA A 147 -7.82 -11.53 3.09
C ALA A 147 -8.07 -10.25 2.27
N ALA A 148 -7.95 -9.05 2.90
CA ALA A 148 -8.06 -7.78 2.21
C ALA A 148 -6.96 -7.60 1.15
N ARG A 149 -5.70 -7.96 1.48
CA ARG A 149 -4.57 -7.92 0.54
C ARG A 149 -4.78 -8.87 -0.63
N VAL A 150 -5.10 -10.14 -0.34
CA VAL A 150 -5.33 -11.13 -1.39
C VAL A 150 -6.47 -10.71 -2.32
N ALA A 151 -7.55 -10.15 -1.76
CA ALA A 151 -8.66 -9.60 -2.53
C ALA A 151 -8.21 -8.44 -3.43
N ALA A 152 -7.37 -7.51 -2.92
CA ALA A 152 -6.83 -6.39 -3.69
C ALA A 152 -5.86 -6.83 -4.80
N GLU A 153 -5.19 -7.96 -4.66
CA GLU A 153 -4.28 -8.50 -5.67
C GLU A 153 -5.01 -9.15 -6.86
N LEU A 154 -6.30 -9.50 -6.72
CA LEU A 154 -7.07 -10.14 -7.78
C LEU A 154 -7.44 -9.14 -8.90
N PRO A 155 -7.61 -9.62 -10.15
CA PRO A 155 -7.93 -8.75 -11.30
C PRO A 155 -9.25 -7.99 -11.18
N LYS A 156 -10.27 -8.62 -10.59
CA LYS A 156 -11.56 -7.98 -10.33
C LYS A 156 -11.40 -7.05 -9.12
N SER A 157 -11.90 -5.83 -9.19
CA SER A 157 -11.80 -4.85 -8.10
C SER A 157 -12.95 -3.84 -8.18
N PRO A 158 -13.49 -3.36 -7.05
CA PRO A 158 -13.18 -3.81 -5.69
C PRO A 158 -13.79 -5.18 -5.36
N ILE A 159 -13.18 -5.90 -4.41
CA ILE A 159 -13.71 -7.16 -3.85
C ILE A 159 -14.01 -6.96 -2.37
N VAL A 160 -15.21 -7.34 -1.97
CA VAL A 160 -15.63 -7.39 -0.57
C VAL A 160 -15.74 -8.84 -0.15
N VAL A 161 -15.00 -9.23 0.87
CA VAL A 161 -15.07 -10.54 1.52
C VAL A 161 -15.91 -10.37 2.78
N GLU A 162 -17.01 -11.10 2.90
CA GLU A 162 -17.88 -11.03 4.07
C GLU A 162 -17.13 -11.52 5.32
N ALA A 163 -17.39 -10.88 6.44
CA ALA A 163 -16.75 -11.24 7.70
C ALA A 163 -17.12 -12.68 8.11
N GLY A 164 -16.10 -13.49 8.40
CA GLY A 164 -16.26 -14.90 8.72
C GLY A 164 -16.23 -15.85 7.52
N THR A 165 -16.18 -15.34 6.29
CA THR A 165 -16.07 -16.16 5.07
C THR A 165 -14.65 -16.13 4.46
N GLU A 166 -13.66 -15.57 5.16
CA GLU A 166 -12.29 -15.42 4.69
C GLU A 166 -11.67 -16.76 4.27
N ALA A 167 -11.93 -17.82 5.04
CA ALA A 167 -11.42 -19.16 4.73
C ALA A 167 -12.01 -19.71 3.42
N GLU A 168 -13.32 -19.51 3.19
CA GLU A 168 -14.00 -19.94 1.98
C GLU A 168 -13.52 -19.15 0.76
N PHE A 169 -13.34 -17.83 0.93
CA PHE A 169 -12.79 -16.96 -0.11
C PHE A 169 -11.37 -17.36 -0.51
N LEU A 170 -10.52 -17.67 0.46
CA LEU A 170 -9.11 -18.01 0.23
C LEU A 170 -8.95 -19.43 -0.34
N ALA A 171 -9.78 -20.38 0.08
CA ALA A 171 -9.62 -21.82 -0.22
C ALA A 171 -9.34 -22.16 -1.70
N PRO A 172 -10.07 -21.61 -2.71
CA PRO A 172 -9.83 -21.95 -4.11
C PRO A 172 -8.58 -21.28 -4.71
N LEU A 173 -7.96 -20.34 -4.01
CA LEU A 173 -6.86 -19.56 -4.55
C LEU A 173 -5.53 -20.35 -4.50
N PRO A 174 -4.58 -20.06 -5.43
CA PRO A 174 -3.28 -20.67 -5.44
C PRO A 174 -2.50 -20.41 -4.15
N LEU A 175 -1.81 -21.41 -3.65
CA LEU A 175 -1.04 -21.36 -2.41
C LEU A 175 0.04 -20.26 -2.43
N ALA A 176 0.59 -19.93 -3.60
CA ALA A 176 1.54 -18.84 -3.79
C ALA A 176 1.03 -17.44 -3.33
N ARG A 177 -0.29 -17.29 -3.11
CA ARG A 177 -0.85 -16.06 -2.53
C ARG A 177 -0.59 -15.88 -1.03
N LEU A 178 -0.31 -16.99 -0.32
CA LEU A 178 0.00 -16.93 1.11
C LEU A 178 1.47 -16.72 1.40
N THR A 179 2.35 -17.31 0.60
CA THR A 179 3.77 -17.32 0.88
C THR A 179 4.58 -16.75 -0.28
N PRO A 180 5.28 -15.64 -0.05
CA PRO A 180 6.29 -15.13 -0.97
C PRO A 180 7.62 -15.89 -0.87
N GLU A 181 7.83 -16.70 0.19
CA GLU A 181 9.10 -17.41 0.41
C GLU A 181 9.22 -18.62 -0.50
N LEU A 182 10.21 -18.58 -1.40
CA LEU A 182 10.45 -19.61 -2.42
C LEU A 182 10.65 -21.01 -1.84
N ASP A 183 11.33 -21.12 -0.70
CA ASP A 183 11.62 -22.40 -0.05
C ASP A 183 10.37 -23.06 0.53
N ALA A 184 9.52 -22.27 1.19
CA ALA A 184 8.25 -22.76 1.71
C ALA A 184 7.32 -23.16 0.56
N ALA A 185 7.18 -22.32 -0.46
CA ALA A 185 6.37 -22.61 -1.64
C ALA A 185 6.83 -23.88 -2.37
N SER A 186 8.14 -24.07 -2.54
CA SER A 186 8.71 -25.27 -3.17
C SER A 186 8.44 -26.53 -2.37
N THR A 187 8.49 -26.44 -1.05
CA THR A 187 8.21 -27.55 -0.14
C THR A 187 6.74 -27.94 -0.19
N LEU A 188 5.83 -26.99 -0.12
CA LEU A 188 4.39 -27.21 -0.20
C LEU A 188 3.98 -27.81 -1.56
N ASN A 189 4.58 -27.32 -2.65
CA ASN A 189 4.37 -27.89 -3.98
C ASN A 189 4.84 -29.35 -4.09
N ARG A 190 5.97 -29.71 -3.45
CA ARG A 190 6.44 -31.11 -3.40
C ARG A 190 5.48 -32.03 -2.64
N TRP A 191 4.69 -31.50 -1.72
CA TRP A 191 3.61 -32.25 -1.05
C TRP A 191 2.34 -32.36 -1.90
N GLY A 192 2.33 -31.78 -3.10
CA GLY A 192 1.19 -31.79 -4.00
C GLY A 192 0.09 -30.78 -3.64
N LEU A 193 0.37 -29.83 -2.74
CA LEU A 193 -0.58 -28.79 -2.37
C LEU A 193 -0.55 -27.69 -3.42
N THR A 194 -1.70 -27.40 -4.01
CA THR A 194 -1.83 -26.39 -5.07
C THR A 194 -2.68 -25.20 -4.64
N SER A 195 -3.65 -25.43 -3.79
CA SER A 195 -4.56 -24.40 -3.29
C SER A 195 -4.36 -24.11 -1.81
N ILE A 196 -4.82 -22.95 -1.38
CA ILE A 196 -4.85 -22.56 0.03
C ILE A 196 -5.73 -23.53 0.82
N GLY A 197 -6.84 -23.98 0.25
CA GLY A 197 -7.74 -24.95 0.87
C GLY A 197 -7.09 -26.32 1.09
N ASP A 198 -6.13 -26.72 0.24
CA ASP A 198 -5.40 -27.98 0.46
C ASP A 198 -4.57 -27.90 1.74
N LEU A 199 -3.89 -26.78 1.98
CA LEU A 199 -3.14 -26.55 3.20
C LEU A 199 -4.05 -26.45 4.43
N ALA A 200 -5.20 -25.77 4.32
CA ALA A 200 -6.14 -25.61 5.42
C ALA A 200 -6.75 -26.94 5.92
N ARG A 201 -6.81 -27.97 5.06
CA ARG A 201 -7.34 -29.32 5.40
C ARG A 201 -6.35 -30.20 6.14
N LEU A 202 -5.04 -29.90 6.08
CA LEU A 202 -4.03 -30.68 6.78
C LEU A 202 -4.14 -30.46 8.30
N PRO A 203 -3.78 -31.47 9.13
CA PRO A 203 -3.62 -31.24 10.56
C PRO A 203 -2.52 -30.22 10.84
N GLU A 204 -2.81 -29.22 11.70
CA GLU A 204 -1.85 -28.17 12.08
C GLU A 204 -0.52 -28.78 12.58
N SER A 205 -0.62 -29.83 13.42
CA SER A 205 0.54 -30.50 14.01
C SER A 205 1.49 -31.09 12.97
N GLU A 206 0.96 -31.62 11.86
CA GLU A 206 1.77 -32.17 10.79
C GLU A 206 2.49 -31.09 9.98
N VAL A 207 1.78 -29.98 9.70
CA VAL A 207 2.38 -28.82 9.01
C VAL A 207 3.45 -28.19 9.90
N ALA A 208 3.14 -27.98 11.18
CA ALA A 208 4.07 -27.40 12.15
C ALA A 208 5.30 -28.31 12.41
N SER A 209 5.16 -29.63 12.42
CA SER A 209 6.28 -30.56 12.61
C SER A 209 7.33 -30.48 11.49
N ARG A 210 6.91 -30.13 10.28
CA ARG A 210 7.78 -30.07 9.08
C ARG A 210 8.31 -28.67 8.74
N LEU A 211 7.52 -27.64 8.99
CA LEU A 211 7.85 -26.25 8.65
C LEU A 211 8.02 -25.36 9.89
N GLY A 212 7.93 -25.93 11.09
CA GLY A 212 8.11 -25.16 12.34
C GLY A 212 7.06 -24.08 12.53
N HIS A 213 7.51 -22.92 13.02
CA HIS A 213 6.66 -21.75 13.27
C HIS A 213 5.99 -21.23 12.00
N LEU A 214 6.75 -21.16 10.90
CA LEU A 214 6.23 -20.72 9.60
C LEU A 214 5.06 -21.60 9.14
N GLY A 215 5.16 -22.94 9.35
CA GLY A 215 4.08 -23.85 9.00
C GLY A 215 2.79 -23.58 9.76
N ARG A 216 2.89 -23.23 11.04
CA ARG A 216 1.74 -22.86 11.86
C ARG A 216 1.11 -21.55 11.38
N GLU A 217 1.93 -20.53 11.09
CA GLU A 217 1.46 -19.26 10.54
C GLU A 217 0.74 -19.44 9.20
N LEU A 218 1.32 -20.20 8.29
CA LEU A 218 0.73 -20.51 6.99
C LEU A 218 -0.58 -21.29 7.12
N HIS A 219 -0.66 -22.23 8.08
CA HIS A 219 -1.88 -22.99 8.34
C HIS A 219 -3.01 -22.09 8.88
N TYR A 220 -2.71 -21.16 9.81
CA TYR A 220 -3.68 -20.17 10.28
C TYR A 220 -4.11 -19.24 9.14
N ALA A 221 -3.15 -18.74 8.38
CA ALA A 221 -3.42 -17.90 7.21
C ALA A 221 -4.34 -18.60 6.19
N ALA A 222 -4.12 -19.89 5.93
CA ALA A 222 -4.95 -20.69 5.03
C ALA A 222 -6.40 -20.84 5.53
N ARG A 223 -6.62 -20.74 6.83
CA ARG A 223 -7.95 -20.75 7.47
C ARG A 223 -8.54 -19.33 7.62
N GLY A 224 -7.94 -18.32 6.99
CA GLY A 224 -8.39 -16.94 7.08
C GLY A 224 -8.04 -16.22 8.39
N ILE A 225 -7.26 -16.88 9.27
CA ILE A 225 -6.86 -16.34 10.57
C ILE A 225 -5.56 -15.55 10.38
N ASP A 226 -5.62 -14.24 10.57
CA ASP A 226 -4.46 -13.36 10.52
C ASP A 226 -4.43 -12.51 11.81
N PRO A 227 -3.57 -12.86 12.78
CA PRO A 227 -3.51 -12.15 14.06
C PRO A 227 -2.77 -10.80 13.98
N ARG A 228 -2.17 -10.48 12.83
CA ARG A 228 -1.39 -9.26 12.68
C ARG A 228 -2.30 -8.03 12.79
N PRO A 229 -2.07 -7.14 13.77
CA PRO A 229 -2.85 -5.92 13.89
C PRO A 229 -2.53 -4.95 12.75
N LEU A 230 -3.44 -4.03 12.49
CA LEU A 230 -3.13 -2.85 11.69
C LEU A 230 -2.22 -1.95 12.51
N ILE A 231 -1.08 -1.55 11.95
CA ILE A 231 -0.09 -0.65 12.58
C ILE A 231 -0.18 0.71 11.89
N PRO A 232 -1.01 1.62 12.38
CA PRO A 232 -1.16 2.93 11.76
C PRO A 232 0.15 3.70 11.78
N ARG A 233 0.42 4.41 10.69
CA ARG A 233 1.55 5.36 10.70
C ARG A 233 1.28 6.45 11.76
N PRO A 234 2.31 6.94 12.44
CA PRO A 234 2.13 8.04 13.38
C PRO A 234 1.57 9.25 12.65
N VAL A 235 0.45 9.78 13.13
CA VAL A 235 -0.04 11.07 12.65
C VAL A 235 1.01 12.11 13.01
N PRO A 236 1.51 12.91 12.05
CA PRO A 236 2.43 14.01 12.38
C PRO A 236 1.80 14.89 13.46
N GLN A 237 2.46 15.01 14.60
CA GLN A 237 1.98 15.91 15.64
C GLN A 237 2.21 17.34 15.18
N GLU A 238 1.16 18.02 14.77
CA GLU A 238 1.21 19.45 14.51
C GLU A 238 1.15 20.21 15.83
N PHE A 239 2.21 20.91 16.13
CA PHE A 239 2.25 21.86 17.24
C PHE A 239 1.85 23.22 16.70
N ARG A 240 0.60 23.59 16.91
CA ARG A 240 0.01 24.85 16.45
C ARG A 240 -0.49 25.66 17.62
N GLU A 241 -0.18 26.95 17.65
CA GLU A 241 -0.76 27.94 18.52
C GLU A 241 -1.24 29.13 17.67
N GLY A 242 -2.38 29.65 18.01
CA GLY A 242 -2.98 30.78 17.29
C GLY A 242 -3.89 31.61 18.19
N MET A 243 -4.11 32.84 17.81
CA MET A 243 -5.07 33.73 18.45
C MET A 243 -5.75 34.54 17.36
N GLU A 244 -7.04 34.62 17.40
CA GLU A 244 -7.83 35.52 16.57
C GLU A 244 -7.92 36.88 17.29
N LEU A 245 -7.59 37.94 16.56
CA LEU A 245 -7.59 39.28 17.13
C LEU A 245 -8.85 40.01 16.70
N GLU A 246 -9.53 40.65 17.66
CA GLU A 246 -10.76 41.44 17.37
C GLU A 246 -10.46 42.71 16.56
N TRP A 247 -9.22 43.22 16.61
CA TRP A 247 -8.74 44.37 15.87
C TRP A 247 -7.34 44.16 15.27
N PRO A 248 -7.04 44.85 14.16
CA PRO A 248 -5.72 44.73 13.53
C PRO A 248 -4.64 45.36 14.43
N LEU A 249 -3.50 44.66 14.55
CA LEU A 249 -2.33 45.21 15.24
C LEU A 249 -1.61 46.21 14.35
N VAL A 250 -1.48 47.46 14.86
CA VAL A 250 -0.83 48.55 14.12
C VAL A 250 0.63 48.75 14.53
N ALA A 251 1.07 48.11 15.64
CA ALA A 251 2.42 48.24 16.18
C ALA A 251 3.09 46.89 16.36
N LEU A 252 4.42 46.89 16.25
CA LEU A 252 5.24 45.68 16.37
C LEU A 252 5.30 45.12 17.80
N GLU A 253 5.29 46.00 18.81
CA GLU A 253 5.45 45.58 20.22
C GLU A 253 4.30 44.66 20.72
N PRO A 254 3.00 44.96 20.50
CA PRO A 254 1.92 44.05 20.86
C PRO A 254 2.00 42.71 20.10
N PHE A 255 2.42 42.76 18.82
CA PHE A 255 2.62 41.54 18.04
C PHE A 255 3.71 40.63 18.63
N LEU A 256 4.89 41.22 18.97
CA LEU A 256 5.96 40.49 19.58
C LEU A 256 5.57 39.86 20.93
N PHE A 257 4.77 40.56 21.72
CA PHE A 257 4.26 40.03 22.99
C PHE A 257 3.39 38.78 22.78
N ILE A 258 2.47 38.84 21.82
CA ILE A 258 1.59 37.74 21.48
C ILE A 258 2.41 36.56 20.89
N ALA A 259 3.32 36.84 19.98
CA ALA A 259 4.17 35.85 19.36
C ALA A 259 5.07 35.12 20.38
N ASN A 260 5.68 35.86 21.30
CA ASN A 260 6.48 35.26 22.38
C ASN A 260 5.64 34.34 23.27
N ALA A 261 4.45 34.76 23.68
CA ALA A 261 3.56 33.92 24.48
C ALA A 261 3.10 32.64 23.76
N ALA A 262 2.90 32.70 22.44
CA ALA A 262 2.60 31.53 21.62
C ALA A 262 3.81 30.60 21.50
N LEU A 263 5.00 31.16 21.25
CA LEU A 263 6.26 30.40 21.18
C LEU A 263 6.60 29.69 22.50
N ASP A 264 6.41 30.35 23.63
CA ASP A 264 6.62 29.76 24.95
C ASP A 264 5.69 28.55 25.18
N ARG A 265 4.42 28.66 24.78
CA ARG A 265 3.50 27.53 24.86
C ARG A 265 3.88 26.39 23.93
N LEU A 266 4.29 26.70 22.70
CA LEU A 266 4.76 25.69 21.73
C LEU A 266 6.02 25.00 22.24
N SER A 267 7.01 25.76 22.74
CA SER A 267 8.23 25.22 23.31
C SER A 267 7.97 24.27 24.46
N LYS A 268 7.10 24.65 25.39
CA LYS A 268 6.72 23.80 26.53
C LYS A 268 6.00 22.52 26.09
N ARG A 269 5.16 22.59 25.06
CA ARG A 269 4.51 21.41 24.49
C ARG A 269 5.49 20.49 23.80
N LEU A 270 6.46 21.02 23.05
CA LEU A 270 7.53 20.24 22.43
C LEU A 270 8.41 19.54 23.47
N GLU A 271 8.81 20.25 24.54
CA GLU A 271 9.60 19.69 25.65
C GLU A 271 8.86 18.53 26.35
N THR A 272 7.57 18.70 26.64
CA THR A 272 6.77 17.66 27.32
C THR A 272 6.56 16.41 26.47
N THR A 273 6.61 16.54 25.16
CA THR A 273 6.44 15.41 24.19
C THR A 273 7.77 14.86 23.69
N GLY A 274 8.91 15.47 24.06
CA GLY A 274 10.25 15.03 23.65
C GLY A 274 10.60 15.35 22.20
N PHE A 275 9.90 16.31 21.57
CA PHE A 275 10.17 16.74 20.20
C PHE A 275 11.03 18.00 20.15
N ALA A 276 11.78 18.15 19.04
CA ALA A 276 12.52 19.36 18.73
C ALA A 276 11.95 20.04 17.49
N CYS A 277 11.91 21.38 17.48
CA CYS A 277 11.48 22.17 16.34
C CYS A 277 12.54 22.18 15.24
N LYS A 278 12.17 21.70 14.04
CA LYS A 278 13.01 21.80 12.83
C LYS A 278 12.61 23.01 11.96
N ARG A 279 11.35 23.36 11.98
CA ARG A 279 10.78 24.43 11.15
C ARG A 279 9.64 25.11 11.91
N LEU A 280 9.62 26.42 11.86
CA LEU A 280 8.56 27.26 12.39
C LEU A 280 7.96 28.08 11.26
N GLU A 281 6.65 28.06 11.13
CA GLU A 281 5.90 28.89 10.19
C GLU A 281 5.01 29.85 10.98
N LEU A 282 5.01 31.10 10.59
CA LEU A 282 4.13 32.14 11.13
C LEU A 282 3.19 32.60 10.01
N THR A 283 1.90 32.52 10.26
CA THR A 283 0.86 33.03 9.36
C THR A 283 0.15 34.18 10.04
N LEU A 284 -0.01 35.32 9.33
CA LEU A 284 -0.66 36.54 9.79
C LEU A 284 -1.94 36.79 9.04
#